data_dab9bad680fc060a6d4936e6d62c6009
#
_entry.id   dab9bad680fc060a6d4936e6d62c6009
#
_cell.length_a   1.000
_cell.length_b   1.000
_cell.length_c   1.000
_cell.angle_alpha   90.00
_cell.angle_beta   90.00
_cell.angle_gamma   90.00
#
_symmetry.space_group_name_H-M   'P 1'
#
loop_
_entity.id
_entity.type
_entity.pdbx_description
1 polymer ?
#
loop_
_entity_poly.entity_id
_entity_poly.type
_entity_poly.pdbx_seq_one_letter_code
_entity_poly.pdbx_strand_id
1 'polypeptide(L)'
;MVMQRWVPFAEMRRAQENMRRWKTSFGDNGDSEVGGWQASLDLAREGDNYIIQVSLPGVGPDNIDVTVEDNVLTIKASTQSEHDNKEGEYLIRERRVGSFHRSLRLPDIVDTESINPSYKDGVLTITIPKAESKKAKHLKVLAN
;
A
#
# COMPACT_ATOMS: atom_id res chain seq x y z
N MET A 1 2.09 45.16 5.17
CA MET A 1 3.30 44.32 5.32
C MET A 1 2.95 42.88 5.19
N VAL A 2 3.36 42.28 4.11
CA VAL A 2 3.11 40.89 3.89
C VAL A 2 4.11 40.11 4.72
N MET A 3 3.65 39.55 5.80
CA MET A 3 4.43 38.55 6.47
C MET A 3 4.52 37.36 5.56
N GLN A 4 5.69 37.15 4.99
CA GLN A 4 5.97 35.86 4.39
C GLN A 4 5.83 34.82 5.51
N ARG A 5 4.70 34.22 5.56
CA ARG A 5 4.58 33.06 6.38
C ARG A 5 5.43 31.99 5.79
N TRP A 6 6.47 31.71 6.51
CA TRP A 6 7.22 30.51 6.36
C TRP A 6 6.28 29.31 6.21
N VAL A 7 6.60 28.43 5.27
CA VAL A 7 5.67 27.48 4.67
C VAL A 7 5.84 26.02 5.16
N PRO A 8 5.83 25.70 6.45
CA PRO A 8 5.64 24.31 6.83
C PRO A 8 4.18 23.88 6.64
N PHE A 9 3.24 24.83 6.65
CA PHE A 9 1.83 24.53 6.44
C PHE A 9 1.50 24.14 5.00
N ALA A 10 2.18 24.68 4.00
CA ALA A 10 1.93 24.31 2.62
C ALA A 10 2.47 22.90 2.31
N GLU A 11 3.60 22.54 2.91
CA GLU A 11 4.11 21.17 2.78
C GLU A 11 3.22 20.17 3.53
N MET A 12 2.75 20.52 4.71
CA MET A 12 1.78 19.71 5.44
C MET A 12 0.48 19.56 4.66
N ARG A 13 -0.01 20.63 4.05
CA ARG A 13 -1.20 20.56 3.21
C ARG A 13 -1.01 19.66 2.01
N ARG A 14 0.14 19.76 1.33
CA ARG A 14 0.46 18.89 0.21
C ARG A 14 0.56 17.43 0.63
N ALA A 15 1.18 17.17 1.78
CA ALA A 15 1.25 15.83 2.32
C ALA A 15 -0.15 15.31 2.70
N GLN A 16 -0.99 16.15 3.27
CA GLN A 16 -2.38 15.80 3.59
C GLN A 16 -3.22 15.62 2.34
N GLU A 17 -3.04 16.44 1.32
CA GLU A 17 -3.72 16.27 0.03
C GLU A 17 -3.29 15.01 -0.69
N ASN A 18 -2.01 14.70 -0.66
CA ASN A 18 -1.50 13.46 -1.20
C ASN A 18 -2.05 12.26 -0.44
N MET A 19 -2.08 12.33 0.88
CA MET A 19 -2.71 11.30 1.72
C MET A 19 -4.21 11.19 1.46
N ARG A 20 -4.87 12.30 1.18
CA ARG A 20 -6.28 12.34 0.84
C ARG A 20 -6.55 11.68 -0.52
N ARG A 21 -5.71 11.92 -1.50
CA ARG A 21 -5.78 11.25 -2.81
C ARG A 21 -5.56 9.74 -2.67
N TRP A 22 -4.64 9.36 -1.82
CA TRP A 22 -4.44 7.96 -1.49
C TRP A 22 -5.66 7.37 -0.81
N LYS A 23 -6.24 8.08 0.16
CA LYS A 23 -7.46 7.64 0.85
C LYS A 23 -8.66 7.54 -0.08
N THR A 24 -8.81 8.45 -1.05
CA THR A 24 -9.88 8.38 -2.03
C THR A 24 -9.68 7.22 -3.00
N SER A 25 -8.44 6.91 -3.33
CA SER A 25 -8.15 5.71 -4.12
C SER A 25 -8.46 4.42 -3.35
N PHE A 26 -8.38 4.46 -2.02
CA PHE A 26 -8.69 3.33 -1.16
C PHE A 26 -10.16 3.20 -0.80
N GLY A 27 -10.89 4.32 -0.74
CA GLY A 27 -12.22 4.35 -0.15
C GLY A 27 -13.37 4.18 -1.13
N ASP A 28 -13.13 4.43 -2.38
CA ASP A 28 -14.23 4.52 -3.35
C ASP A 28 -14.45 3.23 -4.16
N ASN A 29 -13.54 2.31 -4.07
CA ASN A 29 -13.75 0.97 -4.61
C ASN A 29 -14.24 0.02 -3.52
N GLY A 30 -15.22 0.49 -2.79
CA GLY A 30 -16.00 -0.33 -1.89
C GLY A 30 -16.84 -1.39 -2.61
N ASP A 31 -16.50 -1.69 -3.83
CA ASP A 31 -16.91 -2.93 -4.45
C ASP A 31 -16.11 -4.05 -3.80
N SER A 32 -16.50 -4.31 -2.56
CA SER A 32 -16.32 -5.64 -2.04
C SER A 32 -17.00 -6.55 -3.04
N GLU A 33 -16.24 -7.01 -4.01
CA GLU A 33 -16.69 -8.13 -4.81
C GLU A 33 -17.24 -9.17 -3.86
N VAL A 34 -18.43 -9.61 -4.14
CA VAL A 34 -19.13 -10.62 -3.36
C VAL A 34 -18.19 -11.80 -3.12
N GLY A 35 -17.70 -11.92 -1.87
CA GLY A 35 -16.75 -12.95 -1.49
C GLY A 35 -15.31 -12.47 -1.25
N GLY A 36 -15.02 -11.17 -1.46
CA GLY A 36 -13.70 -10.62 -1.19
C GLY A 36 -13.48 -10.27 0.28
N TRP A 37 -12.31 -10.60 0.75
CA TRP A 37 -11.86 -10.29 2.10
C TRP A 37 -11.17 -8.91 2.10
N GLN A 38 -11.57 -8.04 3.04
CA GLN A 38 -10.86 -6.78 3.26
C GLN A 38 -9.76 -7.00 4.30
N ALA A 39 -8.52 -7.05 3.84
CA ALA A 39 -7.39 -7.07 4.73
C ALA A 39 -7.11 -5.67 5.28
N SER A 40 -6.62 -5.63 6.50
CA SER A 40 -6.16 -4.38 7.10
C SER A 40 -4.90 -3.90 6.37
N LEU A 41 -4.92 -2.65 5.94
CA LEU A 41 -3.83 -2.05 5.18
C LEU A 41 -3.41 -0.75 5.83
N ASP A 42 -2.12 -0.61 6.05
CA ASP A 42 -1.49 0.61 6.52
C ASP A 42 -0.61 1.20 5.43
N LEU A 43 -0.66 2.50 5.28
CA LEU A 43 0.23 3.25 4.41
C LEU A 43 0.99 4.27 5.24
N ALA A 44 2.31 4.20 5.23
CA ALA A 44 3.18 5.10 5.94
C ALA A 44 4.20 5.74 4.98
N ARG A 45 4.75 6.85 5.41
CA ARG A 45 5.87 7.48 4.73
C ARG A 45 7.07 7.49 5.66
N GLU A 46 8.16 6.94 5.21
CA GLU A 46 9.44 6.95 5.92
C GLU A 46 10.51 7.55 5.01
N GLY A 47 10.92 8.79 5.30
CA GLY A 47 11.88 9.50 4.47
C GLY A 47 11.38 9.65 3.03
N ASP A 48 12.12 9.11 2.08
CA ASP A 48 11.77 9.13 0.67
C ASP A 48 11.03 7.87 0.21
N ASN A 49 10.60 7.03 1.14
CA ASN A 49 9.89 5.80 0.83
C ASN A 49 8.44 5.85 1.30
N TYR A 50 7.57 5.25 0.54
CA TYR A 50 6.23 4.89 0.99
C TYR A 50 6.22 3.42 1.35
N ILE A 51 5.60 3.08 2.45
CA ILE A 51 5.55 1.71 2.96
C ILE A 51 4.09 1.31 3.12
N ILE A 52 3.72 0.25 2.43
CA ILE A 52 2.41 -0.36 2.53
C ILE A 52 2.55 -1.66 3.30
N GLN A 53 1.73 -1.84 4.33
CA GLN A 53 1.67 -3.08 5.09
C GLN A 53 0.26 -3.65 5.01
N VAL A 54 0.17 -4.91 4.66
CA VAL A 54 -1.11 -5.61 4.54
C VAL A 54 -1.05 -6.87 5.39
N SER A 55 -2.01 -7.03 6.27
CA SER A 55 -2.13 -8.24 7.09
C SER A 55 -2.82 -9.34 6.29
N LEU A 56 -2.10 -10.40 5.99
CA LEU A 56 -2.58 -11.54 5.21
C LEU A 56 -2.33 -12.85 5.98
N PRO A 57 -2.90 -13.01 7.17
CA PRO A 57 -2.65 -14.21 7.98
C PRO A 57 -3.21 -15.46 7.28
N GLY A 58 -2.43 -16.51 7.30
CA GLY A 58 -2.81 -17.77 6.69
C GLY A 58 -2.66 -17.87 5.19
N VAL A 59 -2.10 -16.82 4.56
CA VAL A 59 -1.82 -16.81 3.12
C VAL A 59 -0.39 -17.30 2.91
N GLY A 60 -0.21 -18.26 2.01
CA GLY A 60 1.13 -18.68 1.60
C GLY A 60 1.76 -17.64 0.65
N PRO A 61 3.10 -17.48 0.67
CA PRO A 61 3.75 -16.49 -0.20
C PRO A 61 3.52 -16.75 -1.69
N ASP A 62 3.34 -18.00 -2.08
CA ASP A 62 3.04 -18.38 -3.46
C ASP A 62 1.63 -17.97 -3.91
N ASN A 63 0.78 -17.63 -2.97
CA ASN A 63 -0.60 -17.20 -3.22
C ASN A 63 -0.77 -15.69 -3.13
N ILE A 64 0.34 -14.95 -3.10
CA ILE A 64 0.35 -13.49 -3.11
C ILE A 64 0.92 -13.03 -4.44
N ASP A 65 0.16 -12.20 -5.15
CA ASP A 65 0.58 -11.61 -6.40
C ASP A 65 0.53 -10.09 -6.28
N VAL A 66 1.65 -9.44 -6.57
CA VAL A 66 1.78 -7.99 -6.57
C VAL A 66 2.22 -7.56 -7.95
N THR A 67 1.41 -6.75 -8.60
CA THR A 67 1.70 -6.24 -9.94
C THR A 67 1.60 -4.73 -9.99
N VAL A 68 2.39 -4.12 -10.86
CA VAL A 68 2.31 -2.70 -11.15
C VAL A 68 2.18 -2.53 -12.66
N GLU A 69 1.11 -1.88 -13.07
CA GLU A 69 0.86 -1.57 -14.47
C GLU A 69 0.21 -0.18 -14.55
N ASP A 70 0.76 0.68 -15.40
CA ASP A 70 0.27 2.06 -15.59
C ASP A 70 0.12 2.85 -14.27
N ASN A 71 1.12 2.74 -13.40
CA ASN A 71 1.12 3.33 -12.05
C ASN A 71 -0.01 2.83 -11.15
N VAL A 72 -0.58 1.69 -11.44
CA VAL A 72 -1.56 1.03 -10.58
C VAL A 72 -0.91 -0.20 -9.95
N LEU A 73 -0.82 -0.18 -8.63
CA LEU A 73 -0.36 -1.30 -7.84
C LEU A 73 -1.57 -2.18 -7.51
N THR A 74 -1.49 -3.44 -7.89
CA THR A 74 -2.56 -4.41 -7.60
C THR A 74 -2.00 -5.51 -6.71
N ILE A 75 -2.69 -5.77 -5.62
CA ILE A 75 -2.37 -6.84 -4.68
C ILE A 75 -3.49 -7.86 -4.73
N LYS A 76 -3.14 -9.08 -5.05
CA LYS A 76 -4.06 -10.23 -5.01
C LYS A 76 -3.51 -11.29 -4.09
N ALA A 77 -4.35 -11.84 -3.27
CA ALA A 77 -3.99 -12.93 -2.38
C ALA A 77 -5.14 -13.90 -2.24
N SER A 78 -4.84 -15.16 -2.06
CA SER A 78 -5.85 -16.19 -1.84
C SER A 78 -5.45 -17.10 -0.71
N THR A 79 -6.44 -17.48 0.09
CA THR A 79 -6.28 -18.53 1.10
C THR A 79 -6.93 -19.81 0.60
N GLN A 80 -6.24 -20.92 0.80
CA GLN A 80 -6.85 -22.24 0.59
C GLN A 80 -7.44 -22.71 1.90
N SER A 81 -8.71 -23.06 1.86
CA SER A 81 -9.35 -23.69 3.02
C SER A 81 -8.97 -25.16 3.05
N GLU A 82 -8.11 -25.54 3.98
CA GLU A 82 -7.73 -26.94 4.18
C GLU A 82 -8.79 -27.73 4.93
N HIS A 83 -9.87 -27.08 5.35
CA HIS A 83 -10.85 -27.69 6.25
C HIS A 83 -12.10 -28.23 5.56
N ASP A 84 -12.23 -28.07 4.25
CA ASP A 84 -13.45 -28.50 3.55
C ASP A 84 -13.62 -30.01 3.49
N ASN A 85 -12.61 -30.81 3.83
CA ASN A 85 -12.64 -32.27 3.77
C ASN A 85 -12.44 -32.95 5.12
N LYS A 86 -12.51 -32.23 6.24
CA LYS A 86 -12.33 -32.83 7.55
C LYS A 86 -13.66 -33.21 8.15
N GLU A 87 -13.68 -34.39 8.75
CA GLU A 87 -14.78 -34.80 9.58
C GLU A 87 -14.94 -33.85 10.75
N GLY A 88 -15.96 -33.06 10.73
CA GLY A 88 -16.24 -32.10 11.77
C GLY A 88 -17.30 -31.12 11.33
N GLU A 89 -18.00 -30.59 12.29
CA GLU A 89 -19.05 -29.61 12.10
C GLU A 89 -18.58 -28.28 12.70
N TYR A 90 -18.68 -27.21 11.93
CA TYR A 90 -18.41 -25.89 12.46
C TYR A 90 -19.54 -25.41 13.33
N LEU A 91 -19.26 -25.11 14.58
CA LEU A 91 -20.22 -24.48 15.49
C LEU A 91 -20.17 -22.94 15.34
N ILE A 92 -19.00 -22.41 15.12
CA ILE A 92 -18.80 -20.99 14.83
C ILE A 92 -17.72 -20.89 13.73
N ARG A 93 -18.00 -20.11 12.70
CA ARG A 93 -17.04 -19.87 11.62
C ARG A 93 -16.95 -18.39 11.32
N GLU A 94 -15.97 -17.75 11.93
CA GLU A 94 -15.73 -16.31 11.79
C GLU A 94 -14.44 -15.97 11.03
N ARG A 95 -13.58 -16.97 10.82
CA ARG A 95 -12.34 -16.77 10.06
C ARG A 95 -12.67 -16.49 8.61
N ARG A 96 -12.05 -15.44 8.09
CA ARG A 96 -12.21 -15.05 6.69
C ARG A 96 -11.29 -15.89 5.81
N VAL A 97 -11.87 -16.60 4.86
CA VAL A 97 -11.16 -17.38 3.85
C VAL A 97 -11.63 -16.90 2.49
N GLY A 98 -10.79 -17.04 1.49
CA GLY A 98 -11.14 -16.65 0.13
C GLY A 98 -10.04 -15.85 -0.55
N SER A 99 -10.43 -14.93 -1.40
CA SER A 99 -9.51 -14.09 -2.15
C SER A 99 -9.57 -12.65 -1.70
N PHE A 100 -8.42 -12.01 -1.70
CA PHE A 100 -8.25 -10.59 -1.46
C PHE A 100 -7.77 -9.93 -2.76
N HIS A 101 -8.33 -8.79 -3.05
CA HIS A 101 -7.94 -8.00 -4.21
C HIS A 101 -7.98 -6.53 -3.85
N ARG A 102 -6.90 -5.82 -4.12
CA ARG A 102 -6.86 -4.38 -3.91
C ARG A 102 -5.97 -3.70 -4.93
N SER A 103 -6.44 -2.59 -5.46
CA SER A 103 -5.71 -1.76 -6.41
C SER A 103 -5.50 -0.36 -5.87
N LEU A 104 -4.31 0.16 -6.06
CA LEU A 104 -3.90 1.48 -5.62
C LEU A 104 -3.26 2.23 -6.77
N ARG A 105 -3.69 3.46 -6.98
CA ARG A 105 -3.00 4.33 -7.93
C ARG A 105 -1.80 4.98 -7.26
N LEU A 106 -0.62 4.72 -7.83
CA LEU A 106 0.63 5.30 -7.34
C LEU A 106 0.83 6.70 -7.93
N PRO A 107 1.30 7.67 -7.12
CA PRO A 107 1.66 8.97 -7.66
C PRO A 107 2.88 8.88 -8.59
N ASP A 108 3.01 9.83 -9.51
CA ASP A 108 4.13 9.86 -10.48
C ASP A 108 5.49 10.09 -9.85
N ILE A 109 5.52 10.40 -8.55
CA ILE A 109 6.76 10.68 -7.82
C ILE A 109 7.49 9.42 -7.36
N VAL A 110 6.91 8.23 -7.57
CA VAL A 110 7.51 6.97 -7.13
C VAL A 110 8.25 6.27 -8.26
N ASP A 111 9.26 5.50 -7.88
CA ASP A 111 9.99 4.63 -8.79
C ASP A 111 9.33 3.26 -8.82
N THR A 112 8.56 3.01 -9.86
CA THR A 112 7.80 1.76 -10.00
C THR A 112 8.69 0.55 -10.28
N GLU A 113 9.91 0.76 -10.77
CA GLU A 113 10.84 -0.34 -11.06
C GLU A 113 11.58 -0.83 -9.81
N SER A 114 11.61 -0.03 -8.77
CA SER A 114 12.33 -0.33 -7.54
C SER A 114 11.40 -0.71 -6.38
N ILE A 115 10.18 -1.08 -6.67
CA ILE A 115 9.23 -1.54 -5.67
C ILE A 115 9.67 -2.90 -5.14
N ASN A 116 9.75 -3.01 -3.83
CA ASN A 116 10.22 -4.22 -3.18
C ASN A 116 9.16 -4.77 -2.23
N PRO A 117 8.46 -5.84 -2.62
CA PRO A 117 7.55 -6.54 -1.73
C PRO A 117 8.30 -7.58 -0.91
N SER A 118 7.94 -7.69 0.36
CA SER A 118 8.41 -8.74 1.24
C SER A 118 7.28 -9.26 2.10
N TYR A 119 7.32 -10.53 2.45
CA TYR A 119 6.28 -11.16 3.24
C TYR A 119 6.89 -11.91 4.41
N LYS A 120 6.46 -11.56 5.61
CA LYS A 120 6.96 -12.18 6.84
C LYS A 120 5.88 -12.16 7.92
N ASP A 121 5.75 -13.28 8.60
CA ASP A 121 4.84 -13.41 9.75
C ASP A 121 3.39 -12.99 9.44
N GLY A 122 2.93 -13.28 8.23
CA GLY A 122 1.58 -12.93 7.80
C GLY A 122 1.40 -11.47 7.40
N VAL A 123 2.48 -10.70 7.30
CA VAL A 123 2.42 -9.29 6.89
C VAL A 123 3.17 -9.09 5.59
N LEU A 124 2.46 -8.62 4.58
CA LEU A 124 3.06 -8.18 3.33
C LEU A 124 3.50 -6.73 3.48
N THR A 125 4.77 -6.46 3.28
CA THR A 125 5.34 -5.12 3.31
C THR A 125 5.84 -4.76 1.92
N ILE A 126 5.33 -3.66 1.37
CA ILE A 126 5.73 -3.18 0.06
C ILE A 126 6.41 -1.84 0.25
N THR A 127 7.70 -1.78 -0.08
CA THR A 127 8.47 -0.54 -0.03
C THR A 127 8.50 0.08 -1.41
N ILE A 128 8.04 1.32 -1.50
CA ILE A 128 7.94 2.06 -2.75
C ILE A 128 8.81 3.30 -2.64
N PRO A 129 10.00 3.30 -3.25
CA PRO A 129 10.88 4.46 -3.19
C PRO A 129 10.39 5.58 -4.09
N LYS A 130 10.69 6.80 -3.67
CA LYS A 130 10.49 7.98 -4.48
C LYS A 130 11.48 7.96 -5.64
N ALA A 131 11.05 8.37 -6.82
CA ALA A 131 11.94 8.45 -7.97
C ALA A 131 13.11 9.42 -7.72
N GLU A 132 14.31 9.07 -8.16
CA GLU A 132 15.51 9.88 -7.97
C GLU A 132 15.34 11.31 -8.49
N SER A 133 14.67 11.47 -9.63
CA SER A 133 14.38 12.78 -10.22
C SER A 133 13.44 13.64 -9.38
N LYS A 134 12.74 13.04 -8.41
CA LYS A 134 11.77 13.72 -7.54
C LYS A 134 12.26 13.90 -6.11
N LYS A 135 13.43 13.33 -5.77
CA LYS A 135 14.05 13.57 -4.47
C LYS A 135 14.65 14.96 -4.40
N ALA A 136 14.73 15.50 -3.19
CA ALA A 136 15.41 16.75 -2.95
C ALA A 136 16.89 16.66 -3.39
N LYS A 137 17.33 17.65 -4.13
CA LYS A 137 18.72 17.71 -4.57
C LYS A 137 19.50 18.65 -3.66
N HIS A 138 20.63 18.17 -3.19
CA HIS A 138 21.58 19.02 -2.48
C HIS A 138 22.51 19.68 -3.49
N LEU A 139 22.41 20.99 -3.58
CA LEU A 139 23.27 21.77 -4.47
C LEU A 139 24.46 22.29 -3.68
N LYS A 140 25.65 22.00 -4.17
CA LYS A 140 26.88 22.50 -3.57
C LYS A 140 27.09 23.96 -3.98
N VAL A 141 27.19 24.83 -3.00
CA VAL A 141 27.50 26.22 -3.25
C VAL A 141 29.00 26.34 -3.44
N LEU A 142 29.41 26.88 -4.59
CA LEU A 142 30.80 27.14 -4.89
C LEU A 142 31.14 28.57 -4.50
N ALA A 143 32.25 28.76 -3.80
CA ALA A 143 32.77 30.07 -3.50
C ALA A 143 33.46 30.66 -4.75
N ASN A 144 33.08 31.86 -5.12
CA ASN A 144 33.77 32.62 -6.18
C ASN A 144 34.87 33.46 -5.58
#